data_4fe81dd2dd762101c825d4b6e2fd6d9a
#
_entry.id   4fe81dd2dd762101c825d4b6e2fd6d9a
#
_cell.length_a   1.000
_cell.length_b   1.000
_cell.length_c   1.000
_cell.angle_alpha   90.00
_cell.angle_beta   90.00
_cell.angle_gamma   90.00
#
_symmetry.space_group_name_H-M   'P 1'
#
loop_
_entity.id
_entity.type
_entity.pdbx_description
1 polymer ?
#
loop_
_entity_poly.entity_id
_entity_poly.type
_entity_poly.pdbx_seq_one_letter_code
_entity_poly.pdbx_strand_id
1 'polypeptide(L)'
;MVYGVSHATTNKMLDEDDLAPADEEILTMLREGRVTAPFVAEETGYSLQYVRERLNRMVEHDNVRKVYDGLYELIDDPREEDNDGNG
;
A
#
# COMPACT_ATOMS: atom_id res chain seq x y z
N MET A 1 1.31 -29.20 -4.28
CA MET A 1 1.48 -28.79 -4.23
C MET A 1 1.61 -28.00 -4.08
N VAL A 2 1.59 -27.94 -4.25
CA VAL A 2 1.72 -27.17 -4.13
C VAL A 2 1.54 -26.39 -3.89
N TYR A 3 1.35 -26.35 -3.81
CA TYR A 3 1.18 -25.56 -3.60
C TYR A 3 1.27 -24.70 -3.11
N GLY A 4 1.36 -24.72 -2.84
CA GLY A 4 1.49 -23.92 -2.38
C GLY A 4 1.78 -23.21 -2.14
N VAL A 5 2.15 -23.28 -2.16
CA VAL A 5 2.48 -22.62 -1.99
C VAL A 5 2.61 -21.76 -1.83
N SER A 6 2.61 -21.72 -1.90
CA SER A 6 2.72 -20.90 -1.87
C SER A 6 2.61 -20.06 -1.50
N HIS A 7 2.36 -20.05 -1.22
CA HIS A 7 2.20 -19.12 -0.97
C HIS A 7 2.66 -18.52 -0.19
N ALA A 8 2.90 -18.83 0.22
CA ALA A 8 3.48 -18.59 1.04
C ALA A 8 4.21 -17.63 0.82
N THR A 9 4.60 -17.54 0.43
CA THR A 9 5.22 -16.72 0.03
C THR A 9 4.85 -15.65 0.33
N THR A 10 4.20 -15.62 0.86
CA THR A 10 3.69 -14.91 1.11
C THR A 10 3.96 -13.76 1.72
N ASN A 11 4.85 -13.32 2.10
CA ASN A 11 5.15 -12.16 2.47
C ASN A 11 5.33 -11.26 1.41
N LYS A 12 4.92 -11.47 0.26
CA LYS A 12 5.02 -10.68 -0.79
C LYS A 12 4.23 -9.47 -0.71
N MET A 13 4.38 -8.49 -1.58
CA MET A 13 3.59 -7.29 -1.64
C MET A 13 2.14 -7.62 -1.80
N LEU A 14 1.29 -6.75 -1.35
CA LEU A 14 -0.12 -6.97 -1.49
C LEU A 14 -0.51 -6.98 -2.97
N ASP A 15 -1.47 -7.82 -3.29
CA ASP A 15 -1.97 -7.88 -4.64
C ASP A 15 -3.15 -6.97 -4.72
N GLU A 16 -3.53 -6.61 -5.92
CA GLU A 16 -4.68 -5.77 -6.13
C GLU A 16 -5.89 -6.34 -5.45
N ASP A 17 -6.04 -7.64 -5.43
CA ASP A 17 -7.20 -8.27 -4.83
C ASP A 17 -7.22 -8.16 -3.32
N ASP A 18 -6.10 -7.84 -2.69
CA ASP A 18 -6.05 -7.74 -1.25
C ASP A 18 -6.29 -6.32 -0.77
N LEU A 19 -6.59 -5.40 -1.65
CA LEU A 19 -6.70 -4.02 -1.28
C LEU A 19 -8.11 -3.66 -0.81
N ALA A 20 -8.20 -2.95 0.29
CA ALA A 20 -9.46 -2.40 0.73
C ALA A 20 -9.67 -1.09 -0.04
N PRO A 21 -10.88 -0.58 -0.09
CA PRO A 21 -11.10 0.70 -0.76
C PRO A 21 -10.21 1.81 -0.24
N ALA A 22 -9.93 1.82 1.07
CA ALA A 22 -9.05 2.82 1.62
C ALA A 22 -7.64 2.69 1.08
N ASP A 23 -7.20 1.47 0.84
CA ASP A 23 -5.86 1.26 0.32
C ASP A 23 -5.73 1.86 -1.06
N GLU A 24 -6.79 1.77 -1.86
CA GLU A 24 -6.72 2.33 -3.20
C GLU A 24 -6.62 3.84 -3.14
N GLU A 25 -7.32 4.48 -2.24
CA GLU A 25 -7.23 5.92 -2.13
C GLU A 25 -5.86 6.34 -1.63
N ILE A 26 -5.32 5.59 -0.68
CA ILE A 26 -4.00 5.90 -0.15
C ILE A 26 -2.93 5.75 -1.22
N LEU A 27 -3.03 4.67 -2.00
CA LEU A 27 -2.04 4.46 -3.05
C LEU A 27 -2.11 5.55 -4.10
N THR A 28 -3.31 6.03 -4.41
CA THR A 28 -3.44 7.11 -5.37
C THR A 28 -2.75 8.36 -4.86
N MET A 29 -2.88 8.66 -3.56
CA MET A 29 -2.22 9.81 -3.00
C MET A 29 -0.70 9.62 -3.00
N LEU A 30 -0.26 8.41 -2.68
CA LEU A 30 1.18 8.12 -2.65
C LEU A 30 1.82 8.24 -4.03
N ARG A 31 1.05 7.99 -5.08
CA ARG A 31 1.60 8.13 -6.41
C ARG A 31 1.89 9.58 -6.73
N GLU A 32 1.24 10.49 -6.04
CA GLU A 32 1.48 11.89 -6.29
C GLU A 32 2.65 12.41 -5.46
N GLY A 33 3.06 11.70 -4.43
CA GLY A 33 4.17 12.08 -3.60
C GLY A 33 4.09 11.46 -2.25
N ARG A 34 5.06 11.72 -1.41
CA ARG A 34 5.09 11.17 -0.07
C ARG A 34 3.97 11.77 0.75
N VAL A 35 3.45 11.01 1.68
CA VAL A 35 2.34 11.47 2.51
C VAL A 35 2.57 11.16 3.96
N THR A 36 1.86 11.86 4.84
CA THR A 36 1.82 11.51 6.26
C THR A 36 0.44 10.96 6.53
N ALA A 37 0.31 10.15 7.58
CA ALA A 37 -0.98 9.59 7.93
C ALA A 37 -2.01 10.66 8.25
N PRO A 38 -1.68 11.71 9.01
CA PRO A 38 -2.67 12.75 9.25
C PRO A 38 -3.17 13.43 7.98
N PHE A 39 -2.27 13.66 7.03
CA PHE A 39 -2.66 14.27 5.77
C PHE A 39 -3.63 13.37 5.03
N VAL A 40 -3.34 12.07 4.97
CA VAL A 40 -4.21 11.13 4.28
C VAL A 40 -5.56 11.08 4.98
N ALA A 41 -5.57 11.04 6.31
CA ALA A 41 -6.81 10.97 7.06
C ALA A 41 -7.67 12.17 6.76
N GLU A 42 -7.06 13.33 6.68
CA GLU A 42 -7.83 14.52 6.42
C GLU A 42 -8.38 14.54 5.01
N GLU A 43 -7.61 14.10 4.04
CA GLU A 43 -8.06 14.13 2.66
C GLU A 43 -9.10 13.07 2.36
N THR A 44 -9.05 11.92 3.02
CA THR A 44 -9.93 10.82 2.70
C THR A 44 -11.15 10.75 3.61
N GLY A 45 -11.06 11.33 4.79
CA GLY A 45 -12.14 11.23 5.74
C GLY A 45 -12.07 10.01 6.64
N TYR A 46 -11.10 9.13 6.45
CA TYR A 46 -10.96 7.98 7.33
C TYR A 46 -10.29 8.42 8.63
N SER A 47 -10.45 7.63 9.68
CA SER A 47 -9.83 7.96 10.96
C SER A 47 -8.31 7.82 10.84
N LEU A 48 -7.61 8.57 11.63
CA LEU A 48 -6.16 8.52 11.65
C LEU A 48 -5.67 7.13 11.99
N GLN A 49 -6.33 6.49 12.97
CA GLN A 49 -5.92 5.17 13.38
C GLN A 49 -6.06 4.18 12.23
N TYR A 50 -7.17 4.25 11.51
CA TYR A 50 -7.40 3.34 10.41
C TYR A 50 -6.38 3.56 9.30
N VAL A 51 -6.07 4.83 9.00
CA VAL A 51 -5.08 5.14 7.97
C VAL A 51 -3.73 4.59 8.38
N ARG A 52 -3.36 4.72 9.65
CA ARG A 52 -2.08 4.19 10.10
C ARG A 52 -2.03 2.69 9.98
N GLU A 53 -3.14 2.02 10.27
CA GLU A 53 -3.16 0.58 10.16
C GLU A 53 -2.98 0.16 8.72
N ARG A 54 -3.63 0.85 7.79
CA ARG A 54 -3.50 0.49 6.38
C ARG A 54 -2.10 0.79 5.85
N LEU A 55 -1.53 1.93 6.24
CA LEU A 55 -0.18 2.26 5.80
C LEU A 55 0.83 1.26 6.37
N ASN A 56 0.66 0.86 7.64
CA ASN A 56 1.58 -0.08 8.22
C ASN A 56 1.47 -1.44 7.55
N ARG A 57 0.27 -1.84 7.14
CA ARG A 57 0.13 -3.09 6.44
C ARG A 57 0.87 -3.03 5.12
N MET A 58 0.78 -1.91 4.41
CA MET A 58 1.49 -1.78 3.15
C MET A 58 3.00 -1.74 3.36
N VAL A 59 3.45 -1.22 4.49
CA VAL A 59 4.87 -1.24 4.79
C VAL A 59 5.31 -2.68 5.05
N GLU A 60 4.50 -3.46 5.75
CA GLU A 60 4.86 -4.84 6.02
C GLU A 60 4.95 -5.65 4.76
N HIS A 61 4.20 -5.29 3.73
CA HIS A 61 4.22 -6.03 2.48
C HIS A 61 5.11 -5.38 1.41
N ASP A 62 5.93 -4.40 1.84
CA ASP A 62 6.88 -3.77 0.95
C ASP A 62 6.31 -2.97 -0.20
N ASN A 63 5.05 -2.59 -0.13
CA ASN A 63 4.48 -1.71 -1.14
C ASN A 63 4.83 -0.26 -0.82
N VAL A 64 5.04 0.05 0.45
CA VAL A 64 5.29 1.39 0.92
C VAL A 64 6.42 1.34 1.92
N ARG A 65 7.17 2.39 2.07
CA ARG A 65 8.18 2.42 3.11
C ARG A 65 8.06 3.71 3.90
N LYS A 66 8.51 3.69 5.14
CA LYS A 66 8.50 4.86 5.98
C LYS A 66 9.85 5.50 5.80
N VAL A 67 9.92 6.65 5.16
CA VAL A 67 11.19 7.29 4.87
C VAL A 67 11.62 8.21 5.99
N TYR A 68 10.69 8.61 6.85
CA TYR A 68 11.03 9.45 7.95
C TYR A 68 9.93 9.27 8.95
N ASP A 69 10.09 9.72 10.18
CA ASP A 69 9.08 9.54 11.18
C ASP A 69 7.78 10.11 10.66
N GLY A 70 6.79 9.28 10.47
CA GLY A 70 5.48 9.72 10.01
C GLY A 70 5.35 9.98 8.53
N LEU A 71 6.39 9.82 7.75
CA LEU A 71 6.34 10.12 6.33
C LEU A 71 6.49 8.84 5.52
N TYR A 72 5.58 8.58 4.60
CA TYR A 72 5.55 7.35 3.84
C TYR A 72 5.75 7.59 2.35
N GLU A 73 6.39 6.64 1.69
CA GLU A 73 6.67 6.76 0.28
C GLU A 73 6.31 5.47 -0.43
N LEU A 74 5.78 5.55 -1.63
CA LEU A 74 5.39 4.39 -2.39
C LEU A 74 6.62 3.68 -2.96
N ILE A 75 6.69 2.38 -2.82
CA ILE A 75 7.73 1.58 -3.42
C ILE A 75 7.16 0.91 -4.65
N ASP A 76 5.99 0.28 -4.51
CA ASP A 76 5.40 -0.44 -5.63
C ASP A 76 3.89 -0.42 -5.50
N ASP A 77 3.20 0.06 -6.50
CA ASP A 77 1.76 0.13 -6.49
C ASP A 77 1.24 -1.17 -7.10
N PRO A 78 0.58 -2.02 -6.32
CA PRO A 78 0.15 -3.31 -6.84
C PRO A 78 -0.89 -3.18 -7.96
N ARG A 79 -1.49 -2.02 -8.11
CA ARG A 79 -2.48 -1.84 -9.15
C ARG A 79 -1.83 -1.58 -10.50
N GLU A 80 -0.49 -1.39 -10.53
CA GLU A 80 0.13 -1.10 -11.75
C GLU A 80 0.82 -2.18 -12.40
N GLU A 81 0.88 -3.31 -11.81
CA GLU A 81 1.62 -4.27 -12.38
C GLU A 81 1.33 -4.60 -13.73
N ASP A 82 0.20 -4.52 -14.12
CA ASP A 82 -0.08 -4.95 -15.42
C ASP A 82 0.33 -3.94 -16.37
N ASN A 83 0.46 -2.79 -16.04
CA ASN A 83 0.79 -1.86 -16.95
C ASN A 83 2.03 -2.06 -17.51
N ASP A 84 2.89 -2.48 -16.81
CA ASP A 84 4.06 -2.69 -17.31
C ASP A 84 4.08 -3.56 -18.27
N GLY A 85 3.38 -4.38 -18.14
CA GLY A 85 3.37 -5.27 -19.02
C GLY A 85 3.24 -4.81 -20.25
N ASN A 86 2.68 -3.97 -20.32
CA ASN A 86 2.42 -3.58 -21.49
C ASN A 86 3.20 -2.71 -21.81
N GLY A 87 3.46 -2.37 -21.04
CA GLY A 87 4.23 -1.35 -21.34
C GLY A 87 4.91 -1.78 -22.11
#